data_74b28df2c6b6ad59303aa4ff9be54811
#
_entry.id   74b28df2c6b6ad59303aa4ff9be54811
#
_cell.length_a   1.000
_cell.length_b   1.000
_cell.length_c   1.000
_cell.angle_alpha   90.00
_cell.angle_beta   90.00
_cell.angle_gamma   90.00
#
_symmetry.space_group_name_H-M   'P 1'
#
loop_
_entity.id
_entity.type
_entity.pdbx_description
1 polymer ?
#
loop_
_entity_poly.entity_id
_entity_poly.type
_entity_poly.pdbx_seq_one_letter_code
_entity_poly.pdbx_strand_id
1 'polypeptide(L)'
;MSLKPINDNRDPLYRLLREGRIGEFNARKRKGEKMDLTDSDLGGLDLREVDLKGLDLSGSYFLQTDLRGVDLSQTNLEGASLNGAKVSGTYFPEELAAEEIALSLTHGTRLRYQSRRAQPPKRRLSDILKRKPR
;
A
#
# COMPACT_ATOMS: atom_id res chain seq x y z
N MET A 1 5.76 25.52 0.74
CA MET A 1 5.41 24.16 0.32
C MET A 1 4.03 23.84 0.82
N SER A 2 3.11 23.62 -0.08
CA SER A 2 1.81 23.17 0.37
C SER A 2 1.88 21.66 0.58
N LEU A 3 1.88 21.27 1.84
CA LEU A 3 1.63 19.88 2.15
C LEU A 3 0.15 19.63 1.90
N LYS A 4 -0.13 18.59 1.13
CA LYS A 4 -1.50 18.14 1.03
C LYS A 4 -1.97 17.79 2.43
N PRO A 5 -3.05 18.39 2.93
CA PRO A 5 -3.50 18.08 4.27
C PRO A 5 -3.87 16.60 4.37
N ILE A 6 -3.56 16.00 5.50
CA ILE A 6 -4.05 14.67 5.82
C ILE A 6 -5.57 14.75 5.84
N ASN A 7 -6.21 13.81 5.18
CA ASN A 7 -7.65 13.75 5.19
C ASN A 7 -8.13 13.65 6.65
N ASP A 8 -8.90 14.65 7.09
CA ASP A 8 -9.59 14.58 8.37
C ASP A 8 -10.73 13.60 8.21
N ASN A 9 -10.37 12.34 8.18
CA ASN A 9 -11.26 11.29 7.71
C ASN A 9 -12.35 11.01 8.75
N ARG A 10 -13.55 11.45 8.46
CA ARG A 10 -14.73 11.24 9.29
C ARG A 10 -15.46 9.95 8.91
N ASP A 11 -14.91 9.20 7.97
CA ASP A 11 -15.50 7.96 7.53
C ASP A 11 -15.60 7.01 8.73
N PRO A 12 -16.79 6.45 9.00
CA PRO A 12 -16.94 5.53 10.13
C PRO A 12 -16.01 4.32 10.05
N LEU A 13 -15.69 3.86 8.84
CA LEU A 13 -14.79 2.72 8.67
C LEU A 13 -13.36 3.07 9.02
N TYR A 14 -12.92 4.31 8.73
CA TYR A 14 -11.62 4.77 9.20
C TYR A 14 -11.56 4.76 10.74
N ARG A 15 -12.62 5.22 11.40
CA ARG A 15 -12.67 5.22 12.85
C ARG A 15 -12.56 3.82 13.44
N LEU A 16 -13.16 2.83 12.79
CA LEU A 16 -13.04 1.45 13.24
C LEU A 16 -11.58 1.00 13.25
N LEU A 17 -10.82 1.38 12.23
CA LEU A 17 -9.39 1.07 12.18
C LEU A 17 -8.63 1.77 13.31
N ARG A 18 -8.90 3.05 13.55
CA ARG A 18 -8.23 3.79 14.62
C ARG A 18 -8.57 3.22 16.01
N GLU A 19 -9.76 2.70 16.18
CA GLU A 19 -10.21 2.11 17.44
C GLU A 19 -9.83 0.65 17.59
N GLY A 20 -9.20 0.06 16.58
CA GLY A 20 -8.80 -1.34 16.63
C GLY A 20 -9.96 -2.32 16.45
N ARG A 21 -11.09 -1.87 15.96
CA ARG A 21 -12.28 -2.71 15.76
C ARG A 21 -12.22 -3.40 14.40
N ILE A 22 -11.24 -4.27 14.26
CA ILE A 22 -10.87 -4.86 12.97
C ILE A 22 -11.94 -5.81 12.46
N GLY A 23 -12.50 -6.63 13.33
CA GLY A 23 -13.55 -7.58 12.93
C GLY A 23 -14.77 -6.88 12.34
N GLU A 24 -15.18 -5.77 12.96
CA GLU A 24 -16.30 -4.99 12.46
C GLU A 24 -15.96 -4.32 11.12
N PHE A 25 -14.73 -3.79 11.00
CA PHE A 25 -14.28 -3.24 9.73
C PHE A 25 -14.35 -4.28 8.61
N ASN A 26 -13.79 -5.45 8.85
CA ASN A 26 -13.76 -6.51 7.84
C ASN A 26 -15.17 -6.96 7.46
N ALA A 27 -16.06 -7.05 8.44
CA ALA A 27 -17.46 -7.45 8.19
C ALA A 27 -18.18 -6.42 7.32
N ARG A 28 -18.02 -5.15 7.62
CA ARG A 28 -18.68 -4.07 6.85
C ARG A 28 -18.10 -3.98 5.45
N LYS A 29 -16.78 -4.19 5.31
CA LYS A 29 -16.14 -4.25 4.00
C LYS A 29 -16.71 -5.40 3.16
N ARG A 30 -16.88 -6.58 3.76
CA ARG A 30 -17.44 -7.73 3.04
C ARG A 30 -18.86 -7.47 2.55
N LYS A 31 -19.61 -6.65 3.26
CA LYS A 31 -20.97 -6.27 2.84
C LYS A 31 -20.97 -5.26 1.71
N GLY A 32 -19.80 -4.79 1.27
CA GLY A 32 -19.67 -3.84 0.18
C GLY A 32 -19.92 -2.39 0.59
N GLU A 33 -19.84 -2.08 1.87
CA GLU A 33 -20.03 -0.72 2.35
C GLU A 33 -18.95 0.19 1.76
N LYS A 34 -19.35 1.31 1.21
CA LYS A 34 -18.45 2.27 0.62
C LYS A 34 -17.64 3.00 1.70
N MET A 35 -16.38 3.25 1.40
CA MET A 35 -15.48 3.93 2.31
C MET A 35 -14.49 4.79 1.54
N ASP A 36 -14.02 5.84 2.17
CA ASP A 36 -12.94 6.68 1.65
C ASP A 36 -11.78 6.65 2.65
N LEU A 37 -10.72 5.94 2.30
CA LEU A 37 -9.51 5.84 3.09
C LEU A 37 -8.33 6.52 2.42
N THR A 38 -8.58 7.30 1.36
CA THR A 38 -7.51 8.06 0.69
C THR A 38 -6.98 9.15 1.61
N ASP A 39 -5.68 9.44 1.48
CA ASP A 39 -5.01 10.51 2.23
C ASP A 39 -5.18 10.40 3.75
N SER A 40 -5.37 9.19 4.26
CA SER A 40 -5.64 8.93 5.66
C SER A 40 -4.35 8.71 6.45
N ASP A 41 -4.37 9.10 7.72
CA ASP A 41 -3.30 8.77 8.64
C ASP A 41 -3.56 7.40 9.26
N LEU A 42 -2.83 6.41 8.80
CA LEU A 42 -2.90 5.04 9.32
C LEU A 42 -1.68 4.71 10.18
N GLY A 43 -0.95 5.74 10.60
CA GLY A 43 0.27 5.58 11.36
C GLY A 43 0.06 4.91 12.71
N GLY A 44 1.00 4.04 13.07
CA GLY A 44 1.00 3.38 14.37
C GLY A 44 -0.03 2.27 14.53
N LEU A 45 -0.81 1.97 13.51
CA LEU A 45 -1.85 0.95 13.61
C LEU A 45 -1.29 -0.44 13.38
N ASP A 46 -1.93 -1.43 13.98
CA ASP A 46 -1.70 -2.83 13.66
C ASP A 46 -2.76 -3.25 12.64
N LEU A 47 -2.33 -3.38 11.39
CA LEU A 47 -3.23 -3.72 10.29
C LEU A 47 -3.10 -5.18 9.84
N ARG A 48 -2.42 -6.02 10.62
CA ARG A 48 -2.11 -7.39 10.20
C ARG A 48 -3.35 -8.23 9.90
N GLU A 49 -4.44 -7.99 10.60
CA GLU A 49 -5.67 -8.77 10.43
C GLU A 49 -6.72 -8.04 9.57
N VAL A 50 -6.38 -6.89 9.02
CA VAL A 50 -7.32 -6.06 8.26
C VAL A 50 -7.35 -6.52 6.81
N ASP A 51 -8.54 -6.68 6.27
CA ASP A 51 -8.74 -6.94 4.85
C ASP A 51 -8.70 -5.61 4.09
N LEU A 52 -7.56 -5.33 3.44
CA LEU A 52 -7.37 -4.10 2.66
C LEU A 52 -7.49 -4.34 1.15
N LYS A 53 -7.82 -5.56 0.76
CA LYS A 53 -7.85 -5.94 -0.64
C LYS A 53 -8.83 -5.09 -1.43
N GLY A 54 -8.36 -4.58 -2.56
CA GLY A 54 -9.21 -3.79 -3.47
C GLY A 54 -9.47 -2.37 -3.03
N LEU A 55 -8.91 -1.92 -1.92
CA LEU A 55 -9.15 -0.57 -1.43
C LEU A 55 -8.22 0.45 -2.08
N ASP A 56 -8.69 1.69 -2.12
CA ASP A 56 -7.88 2.83 -2.52
C ASP A 56 -7.31 3.49 -1.26
N LEU A 57 -6.00 3.29 -1.06
CA LEU A 57 -5.25 3.88 0.03
C LEU A 57 -4.25 4.91 -0.49
N SER A 58 -4.50 5.44 -1.70
CA SER A 58 -3.59 6.42 -2.30
C SER A 58 -3.43 7.63 -1.38
N GLY A 59 -2.19 8.14 -1.32
CA GLY A 59 -1.85 9.30 -0.52
C GLY A 59 -1.85 9.06 0.99
N SER A 60 -2.12 7.86 1.47
CA SER A 60 -2.19 7.57 2.90
C SER A 60 -0.81 7.45 3.54
N TYR A 61 -0.76 7.61 4.84
CA TYR A 61 0.47 7.58 5.61
C TYR A 61 0.49 6.36 6.52
N PHE A 62 1.55 5.56 6.42
CA PHE A 62 1.72 4.33 7.18
C PHE A 62 2.93 4.42 8.11
N LEU A 63 3.13 5.59 8.74
CA LEU A 63 4.26 5.80 9.64
C LEU A 63 4.25 4.77 10.77
N GLN A 64 5.27 3.92 10.79
CA GLN A 64 5.41 2.87 11.82
C GLN A 64 4.21 1.94 11.94
N THR A 65 3.48 1.77 10.86
CA THR A 65 2.31 0.88 10.80
C THR A 65 2.77 -0.58 10.66
N ASP A 66 2.08 -1.49 11.31
CA ASP A 66 2.39 -2.91 11.19
C ASP A 66 1.57 -3.51 10.05
N LEU A 67 2.25 -3.81 8.94
CA LEU A 67 1.64 -4.39 7.73
C LEU A 67 2.13 -5.81 7.47
N ARG A 68 2.78 -6.44 8.45
CA ARG A 68 3.41 -7.73 8.23
C ARG A 68 2.40 -8.77 7.78
N GLY A 69 2.72 -9.46 6.68
CA GLY A 69 1.88 -10.51 6.12
C GLY A 69 0.61 -10.03 5.41
N VAL A 70 0.38 -8.73 5.31
CA VAL A 70 -0.82 -8.19 4.67
C VAL A 70 -0.67 -8.25 3.15
N ASP A 71 -1.72 -8.62 2.47
CA ASP A 71 -1.75 -8.63 1.01
C ASP A 71 -2.25 -7.28 0.49
N LEU A 72 -1.32 -6.47 -0.01
CA LEU A 72 -1.61 -5.18 -0.62
C LEU A 72 -1.52 -5.24 -2.15
N SER A 73 -1.42 -6.42 -2.74
CA SER A 73 -1.18 -6.56 -4.17
C SER A 73 -2.31 -5.96 -5.03
N GLN A 74 -3.51 -5.87 -4.51
CA GLN A 74 -4.66 -5.30 -5.22
C GLN A 74 -5.15 -4.01 -4.57
N THR A 75 -4.28 -3.34 -3.83
CA THR A 75 -4.59 -2.09 -3.14
C THR A 75 -3.88 -0.96 -3.86
N ASN A 76 -4.55 0.17 -4.04
CA ASN A 76 -3.92 1.34 -4.63
C ASN A 76 -3.11 2.07 -3.55
N LEU A 77 -1.80 2.11 -3.71
CA LEU A 77 -0.87 2.77 -2.78
C LEU A 77 -0.15 3.95 -3.40
N GLU A 78 -0.59 4.43 -4.57
CA GLU A 78 0.10 5.53 -5.22
C GLU A 78 0.10 6.77 -4.32
N GLY A 79 1.27 7.37 -4.16
CA GLY A 79 1.43 8.55 -3.32
C GLY A 79 1.44 8.27 -1.82
N ALA A 80 1.31 7.02 -1.40
CA ALA A 80 1.39 6.68 0.02
C ALA A 80 2.82 6.74 0.52
N SER A 81 3.00 6.88 1.83
CA SER A 81 4.31 6.86 2.48
C SER A 81 4.36 5.70 3.49
N LEU A 82 5.47 4.95 3.44
CA LEU A 82 5.66 3.77 4.28
C LEU A 82 6.69 3.99 5.39
N ASN A 83 7.02 5.22 5.73
CA ASN A 83 8.13 5.52 6.64
C ASN A 83 8.06 4.68 7.93
N GLY A 84 9.06 3.83 8.13
CA GLY A 84 9.16 3.02 9.33
C GLY A 84 8.13 1.90 9.47
N ALA A 85 7.34 1.63 8.45
CA ALA A 85 6.36 0.54 8.49
C ALA A 85 7.05 -0.82 8.59
N LYS A 86 6.39 -1.77 9.24
CA LYS A 86 6.86 -3.16 9.29
C LYS A 86 6.19 -3.92 8.16
N VAL A 87 6.99 -4.45 7.25
CA VAL A 87 6.47 -5.02 6.01
C VAL A 87 6.92 -6.45 5.71
N SER A 88 7.44 -7.16 6.70
CA SER A 88 7.85 -8.54 6.49
C SER A 88 6.67 -9.37 5.97
N GLY A 89 6.87 -10.03 4.83
CA GLY A 89 5.82 -10.87 4.25
C GLY A 89 4.65 -10.11 3.65
N THR A 90 4.75 -8.79 3.54
CA THR A 90 3.72 -8.00 2.87
C THR A 90 3.82 -8.17 1.36
N TYR A 91 2.68 -8.36 0.69
CA TYR A 91 2.63 -8.39 -0.76
C TYR A 91 2.26 -7.01 -1.28
N PHE A 92 3.08 -6.47 -2.16
CA PHE A 92 2.87 -5.15 -2.75
C PHE A 92 2.36 -5.25 -4.18
N PRO A 93 1.70 -4.19 -4.69
CA PRO A 93 1.33 -4.14 -6.11
C PRO A 93 2.54 -4.31 -7.02
N GLU A 94 2.35 -5.02 -8.14
CA GLU A 94 3.44 -5.27 -9.10
C GLU A 94 4.02 -3.98 -9.68
N GLU A 95 3.21 -2.93 -9.74
CA GLU A 95 3.61 -1.62 -10.27
C GLU A 95 4.63 -0.89 -9.38
N LEU A 96 4.83 -1.37 -8.15
CA LEU A 96 5.81 -0.77 -7.25
C LEU A 96 7.14 -1.51 -7.35
N ALA A 97 8.17 -0.80 -7.78
CA ALA A 97 9.52 -1.35 -7.78
C ALA A 97 10.03 -1.53 -6.36
N ALA A 98 10.87 -2.54 -6.15
CA ALA A 98 11.47 -2.81 -4.84
C ALA A 98 12.24 -1.60 -4.30
N GLU A 99 12.96 -0.89 -5.17
CA GLU A 99 13.71 0.31 -4.80
C GLU A 99 12.80 1.43 -4.31
N GLU A 100 11.62 1.55 -4.92
CA GLU A 100 10.63 2.55 -4.52
C GLU A 100 10.10 2.26 -3.12
N ILE A 101 9.81 0.98 -2.87
CA ILE A 101 9.35 0.53 -1.55
C ILE A 101 10.42 0.78 -0.51
N ALA A 102 11.67 0.40 -0.79
CA ALA A 102 12.78 0.59 0.13
C ALA A 102 13.02 2.06 0.45
N LEU A 103 12.92 2.91 -0.56
CA LEU A 103 13.10 4.35 -0.39
C LEU A 103 12.02 4.94 0.52
N SER A 104 10.78 4.52 0.33
CA SER A 104 9.68 4.99 1.15
C SER A 104 9.81 4.52 2.61
N LEU A 105 10.25 3.28 2.81
CA LEU A 105 10.45 2.73 4.16
C LEU A 105 11.51 3.50 4.95
N THR A 106 12.58 3.93 4.28
CA THR A 106 13.71 4.60 4.93
C THR A 106 13.54 6.11 5.01
N HIS A 107 13.01 6.72 3.96
CA HIS A 107 12.98 8.19 3.82
C HIS A 107 11.57 8.78 3.84
N GLY A 108 10.55 7.94 3.84
CA GLY A 108 9.17 8.42 3.86
C GLY A 108 8.73 9.07 2.56
N THR A 109 9.43 8.80 1.46
CA THR A 109 9.03 9.34 0.16
C THR A 109 7.71 8.73 -0.28
N ARG A 110 6.98 9.46 -1.10
CA ARG A 110 5.70 8.97 -1.60
C ARG A 110 5.93 7.95 -2.70
N LEU A 111 5.20 6.85 -2.62
CA LEU A 111 5.29 5.75 -3.57
C LEU A 111 4.86 6.20 -4.96
N ARG A 112 5.69 5.90 -5.96
CA ARG A 112 5.41 6.19 -7.37
C ARG A 112 5.30 4.88 -8.11
N TYR A 113 4.21 4.71 -8.82
CA TYR A 113 4.03 3.53 -9.63
C TYR A 113 4.85 3.63 -10.91
N GLN A 114 5.40 2.51 -11.33
CA GLN A 114 6.08 2.45 -12.63
C GLN A 114 5.04 2.50 -13.74
N SER A 115 5.34 3.30 -14.77
CA SER A 115 4.55 3.26 -15.98
C SER A 115 4.68 1.86 -16.60
N ARG A 116 3.56 1.30 -17.06
CA ARG A 116 3.60 0.02 -17.78
C ARG A 116 4.53 0.06 -18.99
N ARG A 117 4.68 1.24 -19.60
CA ARG A 117 5.59 1.42 -20.74
C ARG A 117 7.05 1.38 -20.32
N ALA A 118 7.35 1.75 -19.08
CA ALA A 118 8.70 1.77 -18.56
C ALA A 118 9.10 0.42 -17.97
N GLN A 119 8.15 -0.49 -17.74
CA GLN A 119 8.47 -1.80 -17.20
C GLN A 119 9.07 -2.68 -18.31
N PRO A 120 10.21 -3.30 -18.06
CA PRO A 120 10.70 -4.28 -19.00
C PRO A 120 9.70 -5.44 -19.10
N PRO A 121 9.53 -6.01 -20.29
CA PRO A 121 8.65 -7.16 -20.43
C PRO A 121 9.12 -8.30 -19.53
N LYS A 122 8.17 -9.03 -18.95
CA LYS A 122 8.50 -10.24 -18.20
C LYS A 122 9.16 -11.23 -19.17
N ARG A 123 10.37 -11.65 -18.84
CA ARG A 123 11.11 -12.57 -19.68
C ARG A 123 11.09 -13.96 -19.08
N ARG A 124 10.84 -14.93 -19.92
CA ARG A 124 11.04 -16.34 -19.56
C ARG A 124 12.54 -16.61 -19.53
N LEU A 125 12.93 -17.55 -18.70
CA LEU A 125 14.32 -17.98 -18.65
C LEU A 125 14.84 -18.40 -20.03
N SER A 126 14.00 -19.09 -20.81
CA SER A 126 14.34 -19.49 -22.18
C SER A 126 14.68 -18.32 -23.08
N ASP A 127 13.99 -17.18 -22.90
CA ASP A 127 14.25 -15.99 -23.72
C ASP A 127 15.58 -15.35 -23.33
N ILE A 128 15.93 -15.40 -22.06
CA ILE A 128 17.23 -14.90 -21.57
C ILE A 128 18.36 -15.77 -22.13
N LEU A 129 18.19 -17.08 -22.13
CA LEU A 129 19.20 -18.02 -22.61
C LEU A 129 19.40 -17.94 -24.12
N LYS A 130 18.41 -17.48 -24.87
CA LYS A 130 18.53 -17.30 -26.31
C LYS A 130 19.29 -16.07 -26.71
N ARG A 131 19.61 -15.15 -25.78
CA ARG A 131 20.39 -13.98 -26.10
C ARG A 131 21.80 -14.39 -26.55
N LYS A 132 22.16 -13.96 -27.74
CA LYS A 132 23.50 -14.18 -28.22
C LYS A 132 24.47 -13.33 -27.40
N PRO A 133 25.56 -13.89 -26.93
CA PRO A 133 26.60 -13.09 -26.29
C PRO A 133 27.15 -12.10 -27.30
N ARG A 134 27.46 -10.95 -26.86
CA ARG A 134 28.11 -9.93 -27.69
C ARG A 134 29.58 -9.86 -27.37
#